data_2a022a56efa16aaddda53c20df5ac69b
#
_entry.id   2a022a56efa16aaddda53c20df5ac69b
#
_cell.length_a   1.000
_cell.length_b   1.000
_cell.length_c   1.000
_cell.angle_alpha   90.00
_cell.angle_beta   90.00
_cell.angle_gamma   90.00
#
_symmetry.space_group_name_H-M   'P 1'
#
loop_
_entity.id
_entity.type
_entity.pdbx_description
1 polymer ?
#
loop_
_entity_poly.entity_id
_entity_poly.type
_entity_poly.pdbx_seq_one_letter_code
_entity_poly.pdbx_strand_id
1 'polypeptide(L)'
;MKKKSIIKLALPLLLTSLFGSCVIYHPHNVDIPLLREKGEVDVDANFSLSVPLLGAPAFNGTVSFAPLNHVGIQAAVCMSNANSFYMQAAGGGFLPMGDNAVLEGYAGYGFGTSVHKSDISGENSYNKVHGHYNLVFGQVNTGWVNLLGGIFDIGFGFKGGLMMPNFEKDLVKANGEVVKEKELTDSHVLLQPQFMVRMGWQQVKLSLNIGYAYLSNWHDTYGYFNFEPISVGLGVHFDL
;
A
#
# COMPACT_ATOMS: atom_id res chain seq x y z
N MET A 1 9.05 -35.80 -20.46
CA MET A 1 10.09 -34.75 -20.36
C MET A 1 9.68 -33.39 -20.95
N LYS A 2 8.55 -32.76 -20.55
CA LYS A 2 8.12 -31.44 -21.11
C LYS A 2 7.82 -30.36 -20.05
N LYS A 3 7.92 -30.65 -18.73
CA LYS A 3 7.62 -29.67 -17.66
C LYS A 3 8.68 -28.59 -17.48
N LYS A 4 9.96 -28.84 -17.78
CA LYS A 4 11.04 -27.85 -17.58
C LYS A 4 11.03 -26.67 -18.58
N SER A 5 10.37 -26.82 -19.74
CA SER A 5 10.33 -25.77 -20.78
C SER A 5 9.27 -24.70 -20.47
N ILE A 6 8.18 -25.04 -19.80
CA ILE A 6 7.07 -24.11 -19.47
C ILE A 6 7.52 -23.12 -18.41
N ILE A 7 8.29 -23.58 -17.41
CA ILE A 7 8.80 -22.70 -16.33
C ILE A 7 9.81 -21.69 -16.88
N LYS A 8 10.65 -22.06 -17.86
CA LYS A 8 11.62 -21.15 -18.47
C LYS A 8 10.98 -20.07 -19.33
N LEU A 9 9.76 -20.27 -19.83
CA LEU A 9 9.03 -19.28 -20.61
C LEU A 9 8.11 -18.42 -19.73
N ALA A 10 7.57 -18.98 -18.66
CA ALA A 10 6.69 -18.27 -17.72
C ALA A 10 7.43 -17.22 -16.87
N LEU A 11 8.67 -17.50 -16.49
CA LEU A 11 9.47 -16.61 -15.66
C LEU A 11 9.79 -15.25 -16.34
N PRO A 12 10.28 -15.18 -17.60
CA PRO A 12 10.51 -13.91 -18.27
C PRO A 12 9.19 -13.20 -18.62
N LEU A 13 8.10 -13.93 -18.93
CA LEU A 13 6.78 -13.33 -19.16
C LEU A 13 6.23 -12.68 -17.87
N LEU A 14 6.46 -13.30 -16.72
CA LEU A 14 6.11 -12.74 -15.41
C LEU A 14 6.95 -11.50 -15.08
N LEU A 15 8.24 -11.50 -15.42
CA LEU A 15 9.13 -10.35 -15.22
C LEU A 15 8.81 -9.17 -16.15
N THR A 16 8.38 -9.40 -17.38
CA THR A 16 8.05 -8.32 -18.32
C THR A 16 6.73 -7.63 -17.99
N SER A 17 5.79 -8.31 -17.33
CA SER A 17 4.52 -7.71 -16.87
C SER A 17 4.69 -6.77 -15.67
N LEU A 18 5.83 -6.81 -14.98
CA LEU A 18 6.11 -5.97 -13.82
C LEU A 18 6.43 -4.50 -14.16
N PHE A 19 6.57 -4.14 -15.44
CA PHE A 19 7.05 -2.82 -15.85
C PHE A 19 6.00 -1.91 -16.53
N GLY A 20 4.74 -2.31 -16.58
CA GLY A 20 3.72 -1.69 -17.44
C GLY A 20 2.62 -0.89 -16.74
N SER A 21 2.66 -0.65 -15.44
CA SER A 21 1.55 0.00 -14.74
C SER A 21 1.71 1.51 -14.60
N CYS A 22 0.73 2.24 -15.15
CA CYS A 22 0.58 3.70 -15.08
C CYS A 22 -0.23 4.11 -13.85
N VAL A 23 0.20 3.80 -12.63
CA VAL A 23 -0.58 4.05 -11.41
C VAL A 23 -0.04 5.27 -10.68
N ILE A 24 -0.93 6.22 -10.38
CA ILE A 24 -0.61 7.40 -9.57
C ILE A 24 -0.71 7.09 -8.09
N TYR A 25 -1.70 6.32 -7.71
CA TYR A 25 -1.90 5.85 -6.35
C TYR A 25 -1.87 4.34 -6.31
N HIS A 26 -0.89 3.79 -5.63
CA HIS A 26 -0.85 2.37 -5.26
C HIS A 26 -1.42 2.23 -3.85
N PRO A 27 -2.42 1.37 -3.62
CA PRO A 27 -2.91 1.10 -2.27
C PRO A 27 -1.77 0.54 -1.42
N HIS A 28 -1.24 1.37 -0.52
CA HIS A 28 -0.26 0.92 0.46
C HIS A 28 -0.97 0.13 1.55
N ASN A 29 -0.26 -0.81 2.15
CA ASN A 29 -0.84 -1.65 3.19
C ASN A 29 -1.33 -0.83 4.38
N VAL A 30 -2.47 -1.25 4.94
CA VAL A 30 -2.90 -0.82 6.27
C VAL A 30 -2.03 -1.55 7.28
N ASP A 31 -1.33 -0.82 8.13
CA ASP A 31 -0.51 -1.40 9.18
C ASP A 31 -1.40 -1.98 10.29
N ILE A 32 -1.26 -3.28 10.58
CA ILE A 32 -2.07 -4.01 11.57
C ILE A 32 -1.12 -4.69 12.56
N PRO A 33 -0.52 -3.92 13.50
CA PRO A 33 0.50 -4.43 14.40
C PRO A 33 -0.04 -5.42 15.43
N LEU A 34 -1.25 -5.16 15.97
CA LEU A 34 -1.88 -5.92 17.05
C LEU A 34 -1.08 -5.88 18.35
N LEU A 35 -0.63 -4.66 18.73
CA LEU A 35 0.14 -4.39 19.96
C LEU A 35 -0.65 -4.76 21.21
N ARG A 36 0.03 -5.35 22.21
CA ARG A 36 -0.61 -5.86 23.42
C ARG A 36 -0.05 -5.28 24.71
N GLU A 37 1.24 -4.95 24.72
CA GLU A 37 1.90 -4.48 25.93
C GLU A 37 2.93 -3.37 25.64
N LYS A 38 3.29 -2.66 26.71
CA LYS A 38 4.31 -1.63 26.64
C LYS A 38 5.67 -2.22 26.29
N GLY A 39 6.37 -1.55 25.38
CA GLY A 39 7.71 -1.91 24.92
C GLY A 39 7.71 -2.77 23.67
N GLU A 40 6.56 -3.30 23.25
CA GLU A 40 6.43 -4.12 22.05
C GLU A 40 6.72 -3.31 20.79
N VAL A 41 7.51 -3.90 19.91
CA VAL A 41 7.87 -3.37 18.59
C VAL A 41 7.47 -4.37 17.52
N ASP A 42 6.64 -3.93 16.61
CA ASP A 42 6.18 -4.68 15.44
C ASP A 42 6.85 -4.11 14.18
N VAL A 43 7.43 -4.96 13.36
CA VAL A 43 8.05 -4.58 12.08
C VAL A 43 7.54 -5.49 10.98
N ASP A 44 6.96 -4.94 9.93
CA ASP A 44 6.54 -5.69 8.75
C ASP A 44 7.22 -5.14 7.49
N ALA A 45 7.76 -6.03 6.68
CA ALA A 45 8.32 -5.71 5.38
C ALA A 45 7.69 -6.61 4.33
N ASN A 46 6.98 -6.04 3.38
CA ASN A 46 6.26 -6.81 2.38
C ASN A 46 6.39 -6.24 0.97
N PHE A 47 6.27 -7.15 0.02
CA PHE A 47 6.14 -6.85 -1.39
C PHE A 47 4.69 -7.07 -1.81
N SER A 48 4.08 -6.05 -2.40
CA SER A 48 2.70 -6.11 -2.85
C SER A 48 2.57 -5.88 -4.35
N LEU A 49 1.52 -6.47 -4.90
CA LEU A 49 1.10 -6.30 -6.29
C LEU A 49 -0.34 -5.78 -6.28
N SER A 50 -0.65 -4.82 -7.12
CA SER A 50 -2.03 -4.45 -7.39
C SER A 50 -2.63 -5.29 -8.52
N VAL A 51 -3.95 -5.49 -8.48
CA VAL A 51 -4.72 -6.33 -9.42
C VAL A 51 -5.74 -5.42 -10.13
N PRO A 52 -6.06 -5.54 -11.45
CA PRO A 52 -6.34 -6.81 -12.11
C PRO A 52 -5.25 -7.38 -13.02
N LEU A 53 -4.18 -6.70 -13.35
CA LEU A 53 -3.25 -7.17 -14.37
C LEU A 53 -1.79 -7.15 -13.91
N LEU A 54 -1.45 -7.74 -12.74
CA LEU A 54 -0.08 -7.74 -12.24
C LEU A 54 0.48 -6.31 -12.21
N GLY A 55 -0.32 -5.40 -11.64
CA GLY A 55 -0.01 -3.98 -11.58
C GLY A 55 1.32 -3.65 -10.92
N ALA A 56 1.60 -2.36 -10.77
CA ALA A 56 2.87 -1.91 -10.25
C ALA A 56 3.27 -2.61 -8.96
N PRO A 57 4.46 -3.22 -8.93
CA PRO A 57 4.99 -3.77 -7.70
C PRO A 57 5.26 -2.64 -6.72
N ALA A 58 4.99 -2.88 -5.43
CA ALA A 58 5.33 -1.98 -4.37
C ALA A 58 6.02 -2.72 -3.22
N PHE A 59 7.00 -2.06 -2.65
CA PHE A 59 7.61 -2.44 -1.38
C PHE A 59 7.00 -1.59 -0.27
N ASN A 60 6.50 -2.25 0.78
CA ASN A 60 5.96 -1.61 1.96
C ASN A 60 6.82 -2.01 3.17
N GLY A 61 7.19 -1.03 3.97
CA GLY A 61 7.82 -1.22 5.26
C GLY A 61 7.01 -0.50 6.32
N THR A 62 6.70 -1.17 7.42
CA THR A 62 6.00 -0.58 8.56
C THR A 62 6.74 -0.86 9.86
N VAL A 63 6.63 0.06 10.77
CA VAL A 63 7.12 -0.08 12.15
C VAL A 63 6.10 0.48 13.10
N SER A 64 5.75 -0.28 14.12
CA SER A 64 4.86 0.13 15.20
C SER A 64 5.51 -0.11 16.55
N PHE A 65 5.21 0.74 17.51
CA PHE A 65 5.82 0.72 18.83
C PHE A 65 4.82 1.12 19.91
N ALA A 66 4.85 0.43 21.05
CA ALA A 66 4.05 0.72 22.23
C ALA A 66 4.89 1.47 23.31
N PRO A 67 5.01 2.80 23.27
CA PRO A 67 5.81 3.55 24.27
C PRO A 67 5.23 3.50 25.68
N LEU A 68 3.92 3.32 25.80
CA LEU A 68 3.18 3.25 27.06
C LEU A 68 2.11 2.16 26.96
N ASN A 69 1.58 1.74 28.11
CA ASN A 69 0.40 0.86 28.13
C ASN A 69 -0.75 1.53 27.38
N HIS A 70 -1.37 0.78 26.45
CA HIS A 70 -2.50 1.23 25.63
C HIS A 70 -2.22 2.40 24.69
N VAL A 71 -0.96 2.79 24.48
CA VAL A 71 -0.59 3.82 23.51
C VAL A 71 0.32 3.23 22.47
N GLY A 72 -0.03 3.39 21.19
CA GLY A 72 0.74 2.93 20.05
C GLY A 72 1.10 4.07 19.10
N ILE A 73 2.24 3.97 18.48
CA ILE A 73 2.67 4.83 17.36
C ILE A 73 3.04 3.96 16.17
N GLN A 74 2.79 4.46 14.97
CA GLN A 74 3.06 3.75 13.72
C GLN A 74 3.79 4.66 12.74
N ALA A 75 4.70 4.10 11.96
CA ALA A 75 5.26 4.72 10.78
C ALA A 75 5.30 3.71 9.64
N ALA A 76 4.98 4.16 8.42
CA ALA A 76 5.04 3.31 7.25
C ALA A 76 5.62 4.05 6.06
N VAL A 77 6.26 3.29 5.18
CA VAL A 77 6.77 3.74 3.88
C VAL A 77 6.30 2.78 2.80
N CYS A 78 6.00 3.32 1.63
CA CYS A 78 5.68 2.52 0.44
C CYS A 78 6.43 3.09 -0.75
N MET A 79 7.11 2.23 -1.49
CA MET A 79 7.79 2.56 -2.74
C MET A 79 7.18 1.72 -3.86
N SER A 80 6.54 2.37 -4.81
CA SER A 80 5.95 1.73 -5.99
C SER A 80 6.64 2.29 -7.23
N ASN A 81 7.31 1.43 -7.99
CA ASN A 81 8.16 1.84 -9.11
C ASN A 81 9.33 2.78 -8.66
N ALA A 82 10.21 3.12 -9.58
CA ALA A 82 11.35 4.01 -9.29
C ALA A 82 10.94 5.46 -8.96
N ASN A 83 9.67 5.84 -9.16
CA ASN A 83 9.24 7.23 -9.18
C ASN A 83 8.00 7.52 -8.30
N SER A 84 7.56 6.57 -7.48
CA SER A 84 6.41 6.77 -6.58
C SER A 84 6.80 6.38 -5.16
N PHE A 85 6.59 7.30 -4.25
CA PHE A 85 6.93 7.17 -2.83
C PHE A 85 5.77 7.64 -1.96
N TYR A 86 5.52 6.93 -0.87
CA TYR A 86 4.57 7.34 0.16
C TYR A 86 5.16 7.07 1.54
N MET A 87 4.86 7.96 2.49
CA MET A 87 5.17 7.79 3.90
C MET A 87 4.00 8.24 4.76
N GLN A 88 3.83 7.64 5.92
CA GLN A 88 2.84 8.04 6.91
C GLN A 88 3.36 7.88 8.34
N ALA A 89 2.74 8.64 9.25
CA ALA A 89 2.89 8.45 10.69
C ALA A 89 1.52 8.54 11.36
N ALA A 90 1.32 7.75 12.40
CA ALA A 90 0.08 7.74 13.18
C ALA A 90 0.35 7.53 14.67
N GLY A 91 -0.55 8.06 15.48
CA GLY A 91 -0.59 7.82 16.92
C GLY A 91 -1.99 7.36 17.32
N GLY A 92 -2.08 6.56 18.36
CA GLY A 92 -3.36 6.02 18.80
C GLY A 92 -3.26 5.15 20.04
N GLY A 93 -4.19 4.23 20.16
CA GLY A 93 -4.24 3.34 21.29
C GLY A 93 -4.63 1.92 20.91
N PHE A 94 -4.32 1.00 21.80
CA PHE A 94 -4.66 -0.41 21.68
C PHE A 94 -5.28 -0.95 22.98
N LEU A 95 -6.16 -1.92 22.85
CA LEU A 95 -6.86 -2.58 23.94
C LEU A 95 -6.77 -4.10 23.76
N PRO A 96 -5.94 -4.79 24.54
CA PRO A 96 -5.96 -6.25 24.60
C PRO A 96 -7.30 -6.74 25.17
N MET A 97 -7.89 -7.74 24.52
CA MET A 97 -9.16 -8.35 24.91
C MET A 97 -8.96 -9.84 25.18
N GLY A 98 -8.81 -10.20 26.43
CA GLY A 98 -8.45 -11.57 26.83
C GLY A 98 -7.02 -11.93 26.40
N ASP A 99 -6.79 -13.22 26.15
CA ASP A 99 -5.43 -13.75 25.96
C ASP A 99 -4.88 -13.52 24.55
N ASN A 100 -5.72 -13.37 23.54
CA ASN A 100 -5.28 -13.37 22.15
C ASN A 100 -5.85 -12.23 21.29
N ALA A 101 -7.00 -11.66 21.66
CA ALA A 101 -7.64 -10.64 20.85
C ALA A 101 -7.11 -9.23 21.14
N VAL A 102 -7.10 -8.38 20.11
CA VAL A 102 -6.69 -6.97 20.20
C VAL A 102 -7.64 -6.10 19.39
N LEU A 103 -7.93 -4.91 19.94
CA LEU A 103 -8.59 -3.82 19.24
C LEU A 103 -7.66 -2.59 19.26
N GLU A 104 -7.46 -1.94 18.13
CA GLU A 104 -6.60 -0.77 18.01
C GLU A 104 -7.31 0.36 17.26
N GLY A 105 -6.95 1.60 17.59
CA GLY A 105 -7.41 2.79 16.88
C GLY A 105 -6.30 3.82 16.74
N TYR A 106 -6.11 4.34 15.53
CA TYR A 106 -5.05 5.29 15.19
C TYR A 106 -5.61 6.46 14.39
N ALA A 107 -4.95 7.61 14.50
CA ALA A 107 -5.15 8.74 13.62
C ALA A 107 -3.79 9.22 13.13
N GLY A 108 -3.71 9.62 11.86
CA GLY A 108 -2.42 9.90 11.26
C GLY A 108 -2.48 10.81 10.04
N TYR A 109 -1.28 11.06 9.54
CA TYR A 109 -1.04 11.84 8.35
C TYR A 109 -0.05 11.13 7.45
N GLY A 110 -0.31 11.18 6.14
CA GLY A 110 0.54 10.64 5.11
C GLY A 110 0.83 11.65 4.00
N PHE A 111 1.97 11.46 3.35
CA PHE A 111 2.42 12.22 2.21
C PHE A 111 2.94 11.29 1.13
N GLY A 112 2.52 11.51 -0.12
CA GLY A 112 2.99 10.73 -1.25
C GLY A 112 3.35 11.59 -2.46
N THR A 113 4.29 11.10 -3.25
CA THR A 113 4.67 11.69 -4.55
C THR A 113 4.64 10.63 -5.63
N SER A 114 4.31 11.01 -6.84
CA SER A 114 4.38 10.12 -8.00
C SER A 114 4.80 10.88 -9.26
N VAL A 115 5.65 10.25 -10.05
CA VAL A 115 5.98 10.71 -11.41
C VAL A 115 5.85 9.52 -12.35
N HIS A 116 5.01 9.67 -13.36
CA HIS A 116 4.78 8.63 -14.35
C HIS A 116 4.89 9.18 -15.77
N LYS A 117 5.46 8.37 -16.68
CA LYS A 117 5.53 8.66 -18.11
C LYS A 117 4.87 7.52 -18.88
N SER A 118 4.04 7.86 -19.85
CA SER A 118 3.36 6.89 -20.72
C SER A 118 3.50 7.32 -22.17
N ASP A 119 4.17 6.49 -22.96
CA ASP A 119 4.36 6.74 -24.39
C ASP A 119 3.04 6.66 -25.16
N ILE A 120 2.86 7.55 -26.13
CA ILE A 120 1.70 7.54 -27.03
C ILE A 120 2.08 6.72 -28.25
N SER A 121 1.37 5.61 -28.48
CA SER A 121 1.64 4.70 -29.59
C SER A 121 1.56 5.41 -30.94
N GLY A 122 2.64 5.33 -31.73
CA GLY A 122 2.73 5.90 -33.08
C GLY A 122 3.17 7.35 -33.16
N GLU A 123 3.46 7.99 -32.02
CA GLU A 123 3.95 9.36 -31.96
C GLU A 123 5.23 9.43 -31.12
N ASN A 124 6.17 10.33 -31.43
CA ASN A 124 7.31 10.64 -30.59
C ASN A 124 6.91 11.59 -29.45
N SER A 125 5.73 11.36 -28.86
CA SER A 125 5.15 12.14 -27.77
C SER A 125 4.79 11.23 -26.63
N TYR A 126 4.77 11.78 -25.39
CA TYR A 126 4.39 11.01 -24.20
C TYR A 126 3.60 11.87 -23.20
N ASN A 127 2.73 11.21 -22.46
CA ASN A 127 2.07 11.81 -21.32
C ASN A 127 2.98 11.73 -20.09
N LYS A 128 3.13 12.83 -19.37
CA LYS A 128 3.81 12.89 -18.08
C LYS A 128 2.82 13.30 -17.01
N VAL A 129 2.62 12.43 -16.04
CA VAL A 129 1.85 12.74 -14.82
C VAL A 129 2.82 12.89 -13.67
N HIS A 130 2.69 13.97 -12.91
CA HIS A 130 3.55 14.23 -11.76
C HIS A 130 2.85 15.06 -10.70
N GLY A 131 3.22 14.87 -9.44
CA GLY A 131 2.64 15.61 -8.34
C GLY A 131 2.79 14.90 -7.00
N HIS A 132 1.97 15.34 -6.06
CA HIS A 132 1.96 14.82 -4.69
C HIS A 132 0.52 14.73 -4.16
N TYR A 133 0.35 14.02 -3.07
CA TYR A 133 -0.89 14.01 -2.31
C TYR A 133 -0.61 13.97 -0.80
N ASN A 134 -1.55 14.52 -0.05
CA ASN A 134 -1.60 14.42 1.40
C ASN A 134 -2.79 13.53 1.79
N LEU A 135 -2.67 12.81 2.89
CA LEU A 135 -3.72 11.95 3.43
C LEU A 135 -3.85 12.20 4.94
N VAL A 136 -5.02 12.67 5.36
CA VAL A 136 -5.40 12.67 6.78
C VAL A 136 -6.31 11.47 6.99
N PHE A 137 -6.03 10.62 7.98
CA PHE A 137 -6.77 9.36 8.14
C PHE A 137 -7.01 8.98 9.58
N GLY A 138 -8.06 8.19 9.78
CA GLY A 138 -8.31 7.36 10.94
C GLY A 138 -8.23 5.89 10.54
N GLN A 139 -7.82 5.04 11.48
CA GLN A 139 -7.67 3.62 11.27
C GLN A 139 -8.15 2.85 12.50
N VAL A 140 -8.83 1.74 12.27
CA VAL A 140 -9.22 0.78 13.31
C VAL A 140 -8.75 -0.59 12.89
N ASN A 141 -8.08 -1.29 13.80
CA ASN A 141 -7.62 -2.66 13.61
C ASN A 141 -8.23 -3.58 14.67
N THR A 142 -8.46 -4.81 14.30
CA THR A 142 -8.79 -5.88 15.25
C THR A 142 -8.18 -7.18 14.77
N GLY A 143 -7.89 -8.07 15.69
CA GLY A 143 -7.34 -9.37 15.33
C GLY A 143 -7.08 -10.28 16.52
N TRP A 144 -6.54 -11.41 16.20
CA TRP A 144 -6.14 -12.43 17.14
C TRP A 144 -4.68 -12.82 16.88
N VAL A 145 -3.88 -12.79 17.93
CA VAL A 145 -2.46 -13.14 17.90
C VAL A 145 -2.22 -14.44 18.66
N ASN A 146 -1.09 -15.06 18.39
CA ASN A 146 -0.61 -16.25 19.10
C ASN A 146 -1.60 -17.43 19.08
N LEU A 147 -2.39 -17.56 18.01
CA LEU A 147 -3.24 -18.72 17.80
C LEU A 147 -2.39 -19.96 17.51
N LEU A 148 -2.95 -21.16 17.79
CA LEU A 148 -2.30 -22.45 17.58
C LEU A 148 -0.91 -22.55 18.24
N GLY A 149 -0.75 -22.02 19.46
CA GLY A 149 0.50 -22.05 20.19
C GLY A 149 1.54 -21.01 19.73
N GLY A 150 1.09 -19.88 19.20
CA GLY A 150 1.94 -18.76 18.81
C GLY A 150 2.38 -18.78 17.34
N ILE A 151 1.86 -19.74 16.56
CA ILE A 151 2.27 -19.92 15.16
C ILE A 151 1.48 -19.02 14.21
N PHE A 152 0.28 -18.57 14.59
CA PHE A 152 -0.67 -17.98 13.66
C PHE A 152 -1.33 -16.72 14.22
N ASP A 153 -1.42 -15.66 13.38
CA ASP A 153 -2.19 -14.45 13.68
C ASP A 153 -3.15 -14.15 12.53
N ILE A 154 -4.28 -13.54 12.88
CA ILE A 154 -5.25 -13.03 11.91
C ILE A 154 -5.60 -11.60 12.32
N GLY A 155 -5.59 -10.69 11.35
CA GLY A 155 -5.97 -9.31 11.55
C GLY A 155 -6.89 -8.75 10.46
N PHE A 156 -7.70 -7.80 10.86
CA PHE A 156 -8.50 -6.98 9.98
C PHE A 156 -8.27 -5.52 10.34
N GLY A 157 -7.95 -4.70 9.34
CA GLY A 157 -7.78 -3.25 9.44
C GLY A 157 -8.73 -2.51 8.51
N PHE A 158 -9.19 -1.37 8.97
CA PHE A 158 -9.97 -0.43 8.16
C PHE A 158 -9.40 0.97 8.33
N LYS A 159 -8.93 1.56 7.22
CA LYS A 159 -8.46 2.95 7.16
C LYS A 159 -9.48 3.78 6.38
N GLY A 160 -9.89 4.89 6.94
CA GLY A 160 -10.73 5.88 6.28
C GLY A 160 -10.07 7.25 6.36
N GLY A 161 -10.09 8.03 5.28
CA GLY A 161 -9.40 9.31 5.27
C GLY A 161 -9.81 10.24 4.13
N LEU A 162 -9.21 11.42 4.14
CA LEU A 162 -9.32 12.43 3.09
C LEU A 162 -7.98 12.54 2.37
N MET A 163 -7.96 12.17 1.10
CA MET A 163 -6.83 12.33 0.21
C MET A 163 -6.97 13.65 -0.54
N MET A 164 -5.93 14.48 -0.47
CA MET A 164 -5.84 15.80 -1.08
C MET A 164 -4.72 15.77 -2.13
N PRO A 165 -5.03 15.44 -3.39
CA PRO A 165 -4.06 15.36 -4.46
C PRO A 165 -3.72 16.74 -5.01
N ASN A 166 -2.53 16.83 -5.59
CA ASN A 166 -2.09 17.94 -6.42
C ASN A 166 -1.21 17.34 -7.54
N PHE A 167 -1.86 16.84 -8.59
CA PHE A 167 -1.21 16.24 -9.74
C PHE A 167 -1.48 17.03 -11.00
N GLU A 168 -0.47 17.05 -11.87
CA GLU A 168 -0.53 17.62 -13.21
C GLU A 168 -0.29 16.53 -14.26
N LYS A 169 -1.05 16.58 -15.34
CA LYS A 169 -0.84 15.77 -16.54
C LYS A 169 -0.46 16.67 -17.69
N ASP A 170 0.72 16.44 -18.24
CA ASP A 170 1.28 17.15 -19.37
C ASP A 170 1.42 16.22 -20.58
N LEU A 171 1.13 16.74 -21.76
CA LEU A 171 1.54 16.14 -23.04
C LEU A 171 2.89 16.74 -23.44
N VAL A 172 3.92 15.90 -23.55
CA VAL A 172 5.23 16.30 -24.08
C VAL A 172 5.31 15.86 -25.53
N LYS A 173 5.34 16.82 -26.47
CA LYS A 173 5.42 16.57 -27.89
C LYS A 173 6.83 16.23 -28.36
N ALA A 174 6.98 15.63 -29.53
CA ALA A 174 8.27 15.26 -30.13
C ALA A 174 9.26 16.43 -30.29
N ASN A 175 8.79 17.64 -30.39
CA ASN A 175 9.60 18.87 -30.47
C ASN A 175 10.05 19.40 -29.10
N GLY A 176 9.69 18.71 -28.00
CA GLY A 176 9.97 19.14 -26.63
C GLY A 176 8.98 20.17 -26.08
N GLU A 177 7.95 20.56 -26.83
CA GLU A 177 6.87 21.42 -26.34
C GLU A 177 6.05 20.66 -25.27
N VAL A 178 5.79 21.32 -24.14
CA VAL A 178 4.97 20.79 -23.05
C VAL A 178 3.61 21.48 -23.08
N VAL A 179 2.55 20.69 -23.21
CA VAL A 179 1.17 21.17 -23.18
C VAL A 179 0.50 20.60 -21.93
N LYS A 180 0.09 21.47 -21.01
CA LYS A 180 -0.67 21.07 -19.83
C LYS A 180 -2.07 20.63 -20.24
N GLU A 181 -2.44 19.39 -19.93
CA GLU A 181 -3.73 18.83 -20.33
C GLU A 181 -4.76 18.84 -19.19
N LYS A 182 -4.36 18.48 -17.98
CA LYS A 182 -5.28 18.31 -16.85
C LYS A 182 -4.59 18.46 -15.50
N GLU A 183 -5.35 18.94 -14.53
CA GLU A 183 -4.99 18.94 -13.11
C GLU A 183 -5.95 18.05 -12.32
N LEU A 184 -5.44 17.42 -11.26
CA LEU A 184 -6.23 16.71 -10.26
C LEU A 184 -5.94 17.35 -8.89
N THR A 185 -6.88 18.14 -8.41
CA THR A 185 -6.78 18.89 -7.13
C THR A 185 -7.98 18.63 -6.21
N ASP A 186 -9.01 17.95 -6.70
CA ASP A 186 -10.20 17.64 -5.92
C ASP A 186 -9.88 16.62 -4.83
N SER A 187 -10.40 16.87 -3.64
CA SER A 187 -10.22 15.95 -2.51
C SER A 187 -11.11 14.72 -2.65
N HIS A 188 -10.55 13.57 -2.30
CA HIS A 188 -11.22 12.27 -2.39
C HIS A 188 -11.32 11.61 -1.02
N VAL A 189 -12.48 11.01 -0.73
CA VAL A 189 -12.62 10.12 0.44
C VAL A 189 -11.97 8.78 0.10
N LEU A 190 -11.00 8.36 0.93
CA LEU A 190 -10.36 7.06 0.87
C LEU A 190 -11.00 6.13 1.89
N LEU A 191 -11.39 4.91 1.48
CA LEU A 191 -11.78 3.81 2.36
C LEU A 191 -10.94 2.59 2.00
N GLN A 192 -10.27 2.00 2.97
CA GLN A 192 -9.31 0.93 2.72
C GLN A 192 -9.43 -0.17 3.77
N PRO A 193 -10.30 -1.18 3.55
CA PRO A 193 -10.27 -2.42 4.30
C PRO A 193 -9.09 -3.29 3.92
N GLN A 194 -8.49 -3.98 4.89
CA GLN A 194 -7.42 -4.95 4.69
C GLN A 194 -7.60 -6.15 5.61
N PHE A 195 -7.33 -7.31 5.06
CA PHE A 195 -7.21 -8.57 5.78
C PHE A 195 -5.75 -9.01 5.82
N MET A 196 -5.30 -9.52 6.96
CA MET A 196 -3.94 -9.97 7.20
C MET A 196 -3.94 -11.36 7.83
N VAL A 197 -3.02 -12.20 7.39
CA VAL A 197 -2.67 -13.47 8.02
C VAL A 197 -1.17 -13.52 8.20
N ARG A 198 -0.72 -13.92 9.39
CA ARG A 198 0.68 -14.18 9.68
C ARG A 198 0.86 -15.63 10.14
N MET A 199 1.93 -16.29 9.70
CA MET A 199 2.23 -17.66 10.07
C MET A 199 3.73 -17.88 10.18
N GLY A 200 4.18 -18.47 11.31
CA GLY A 200 5.60 -18.73 11.55
C GLY A 200 5.92 -18.99 13.02
N TRP A 201 7.09 -18.58 13.43
CA TRP A 201 7.51 -18.65 14.84
C TRP A 201 7.13 -17.35 15.57
N GLN A 202 7.17 -17.37 16.91
CA GLN A 202 6.74 -16.22 17.73
C GLN A 202 7.40 -14.90 17.32
N GLN A 203 8.68 -14.90 16.97
CA GLN A 203 9.44 -13.69 16.64
C GLN A 203 9.49 -13.37 15.14
N VAL A 204 9.24 -14.35 14.26
CA VAL A 204 9.35 -14.18 12.81
C VAL A 204 8.23 -14.95 12.13
N LYS A 205 7.37 -14.24 11.42
CA LYS A 205 6.23 -14.81 10.68
C LYS A 205 6.24 -14.35 9.23
N LEU A 206 5.79 -15.20 8.34
CA LEU A 206 5.43 -14.81 6.99
C LEU A 206 4.06 -14.11 7.03
N SER A 207 3.92 -12.99 6.36
CA SER A 207 2.68 -12.23 6.28
C SER A 207 2.06 -12.31 4.89
N LEU A 208 0.73 -12.48 4.83
CA LEU A 208 -0.10 -12.32 3.65
C LEU A 208 -1.11 -11.21 3.93
N ASN A 209 -1.12 -10.21 3.07
CA ASN A 209 -2.01 -9.06 3.16
C ASN A 209 -2.88 -8.99 1.92
N ILE A 210 -4.19 -8.78 2.09
CA ILE A 210 -5.14 -8.56 1.00
C ILE A 210 -5.92 -7.29 1.33
N GLY A 211 -5.76 -6.26 0.51
CA GLY A 211 -6.37 -4.96 0.69
C GLY A 211 -7.26 -4.57 -0.49
N TYR A 212 -8.24 -3.74 -0.19
CA TYR A 212 -9.05 -3.03 -1.17
C TYR A 212 -9.04 -1.55 -0.82
N ALA A 213 -8.94 -0.68 -1.82
CA ALA A 213 -9.05 0.75 -1.63
C ALA A 213 -10.16 1.31 -2.53
N TYR A 214 -10.97 2.19 -1.97
CA TYR A 214 -12.00 2.96 -2.66
C TYR A 214 -11.65 4.45 -2.56
N LEU A 215 -11.67 5.15 -3.68
CA LEU A 215 -11.56 6.60 -3.75
C LEU A 215 -12.84 7.19 -4.35
N SER A 216 -13.46 8.13 -3.65
CA SER A 216 -14.66 8.79 -4.15
C SER A 216 -14.38 9.57 -5.44
N ASN A 217 -15.36 9.60 -6.35
CA ASN A 217 -15.31 10.38 -7.61
C ASN A 217 -14.10 10.07 -8.52
N TRP A 218 -13.42 8.93 -8.32
CA TRP A 218 -12.26 8.56 -9.14
C TRP A 218 -12.64 8.21 -10.58
N HIS A 219 -13.89 7.81 -10.83
CA HIS A 219 -14.39 7.47 -12.16
C HIS A 219 -14.29 8.63 -13.15
N ASP A 220 -14.44 9.87 -12.70
CA ASP A 220 -14.37 11.07 -13.54
C ASP A 220 -12.96 11.37 -14.04
N THR A 221 -11.95 10.73 -13.41
CA THR A 221 -10.54 10.90 -13.77
C THR A 221 -9.95 9.69 -14.48
N TYR A 222 -10.74 8.61 -14.63
CA TYR A 222 -10.29 7.37 -15.27
C TYR A 222 -9.80 7.64 -16.71
N GLY A 223 -8.66 7.06 -17.07
CA GLY A 223 -8.00 7.28 -18.35
C GLY A 223 -7.02 8.47 -18.35
N TYR A 224 -7.09 9.34 -17.34
CA TYR A 224 -6.12 10.41 -17.13
C TYR A 224 -5.19 10.14 -15.94
N PHE A 225 -5.77 9.59 -14.85
CA PHE A 225 -5.06 9.22 -13.64
C PHE A 225 -5.51 7.82 -13.25
N ASN A 226 -4.60 6.87 -13.22
CA ASN A 226 -4.93 5.47 -12.95
C ASN A 226 -4.91 5.17 -11.46
N PHE A 227 -5.88 4.40 -11.03
CA PHE A 227 -6.04 3.89 -9.67
C PHE A 227 -6.31 2.39 -9.70
N GLU A 228 -5.57 1.63 -8.92
CA GLU A 228 -5.77 0.19 -8.79
C GLU A 228 -6.30 -0.13 -7.39
N PRO A 229 -7.54 -0.66 -7.29
CA PRO A 229 -8.22 -0.76 -5.99
C PRO A 229 -7.77 -1.95 -5.14
N ILE A 230 -7.24 -3.02 -5.73
CA ILE A 230 -6.93 -4.26 -5.01
C ILE A 230 -5.42 -4.41 -4.87
N SER A 231 -4.96 -4.77 -3.69
CA SER A 231 -3.57 -5.11 -3.42
C SER A 231 -3.46 -6.48 -2.74
N VAL A 232 -2.45 -7.24 -3.13
CA VAL A 232 -2.06 -8.50 -2.48
C VAL A 232 -0.58 -8.41 -2.16
N GLY A 233 -0.22 -8.58 -0.89
CA GLY A 233 1.15 -8.48 -0.40
C GLY A 233 1.61 -9.75 0.29
N LEU A 234 2.87 -10.10 0.08
CA LEU A 234 3.59 -11.15 0.82
C LEU A 234 4.79 -10.53 1.51
N GLY A 235 5.05 -10.89 2.75
CA GLY A 235 6.10 -10.27 3.52
C GLY A 235 6.63 -11.10 4.67
N VAL A 236 7.46 -10.45 5.46
CA VAL A 236 8.02 -10.98 6.70
C VAL A 236 7.71 -9.99 7.81
N HIS A 237 7.26 -10.52 8.91
CA HIS A 237 6.89 -9.81 10.12
C HIS A 237 7.81 -10.21 11.27
N PHE A 238 8.18 -9.25 12.10
CA PHE A 238 9.02 -9.41 13.28
C PHE A 238 8.34 -8.80 14.51
N ASP A 239 8.18 -9.62 15.55
CA ASP A 239 7.81 -9.21 16.91
C ASP A 239 9.09 -9.09 17.76
N LEU A 240 9.39 -7.91 18.33
CA LEU A 240 10.60 -7.60 19.10
C LEU A 240 10.28 -7.06 20.51
#